data_37491afac514e2a5c5c75d0461e6bb3c
#
_entry.id   37491afac514e2a5c5c75d0461e6bb3c
#
_cell.length_a   1.000
_cell.length_b   1.000
_cell.length_c   1.000
_cell.angle_alpha   90.00
_cell.angle_beta   90.00
_cell.angle_gamma   90.00
#
_symmetry.space_group_name_H-M   'P 1'
#
loop_
_entity.id
_entity.type
_entity.pdbx_description
1 polymer ?
#
loop_
_entity_poly.entity_id
_entity_poly.type
_entity_poly.pdbx_seq_one_letter_code
_entity_poly.pdbx_strand_id
1 'polypeptide(L)'
;MKKTAIAIAVALAGFATVAQAAELQSVVTQPPSVSAAPGQRVTISCSGGSSNIGNNYVSWFQQLPRTAPKLLIYDNNKRPSGIPDRFSGSKSGTSAALDITVLQTGDEADYYCGTWDSSLRNWVFGGGTKLTVLG
;
A
#
# COMPACT_ATOMS: atom_id res chain seq x y z
N MET A 1 3.85 27.82 1.85
CA MET A 1 3.55 27.78 2.69
C MET A 1 3.70 27.66 2.81
N LYS A 2 3.08 27.45 2.45
CA LYS A 2 2.66 27.51 3.14
C LYS A 2 2.56 27.25 3.55
N LYS A 3 2.08 27.18 3.09
CA LYS A 3 1.64 27.14 4.00
C LYS A 3 1.62 27.04 4.56
N THR A 4 1.21 27.10 4.34
CA THR A 4 0.86 27.07 5.34
C THR A 4 0.75 27.00 5.75
N ALA A 5 0.32 27.09 5.55
CA ALA A 5 -0.12 27.05 6.41
C ALA A 5 -0.36 26.82 6.73
N ILE A 6 -0.59 26.83 6.56
CA ILE A 6 -1.03 26.61 7.31
C ILE A 6 -1.21 26.50 7.79
N ALA A 7 -1.55 26.46 7.65
CA ALA A 7 -1.96 26.39 8.50
C ALA A 7 -1.97 26.42 8.91
N ILE A 8 -2.19 26.50 8.95
CA ILE A 8 -2.47 26.53 9.75
C ILE A 8 -2.52 26.41 10.17
N ALA A 9 -2.85 26.43 10.20
CA ALA A 9 -3.19 26.32 11.01
C ALA A 9 -3.30 26.03 11.40
N VAL A 10 -3.52 26.08 11.58
CA VAL A 10 -3.91 25.78 12.42
C VAL A 10 -4.14 25.64 12.91
N ALA A 11 -4.61 25.58 12.89
CA ALA A 11 -5.05 25.63 13.68
C ALA A 11 -5.12 25.65 14.09
N LEU A 12 -5.52 25.77 14.25
CA LEU A 12 -5.79 25.78 14.99
C LEU A 12 -5.83 25.30 15.39
N ALA A 13 -5.99 25.28 15.50
CA ALA A 13 -5.94 24.81 16.10
C ALA A 13 -6.40 24.07 16.46
N GLY A 14 -6.45 23.84 16.70
CA GLY A 14 -6.83 22.67 17.09
C GLY A 14 -7.79 21.93 16.32
N PHE A 15 -8.40 21.88 16.35
CA PHE A 15 -9.19 21.09 15.72
C PHE A 15 -8.98 20.66 14.45
N ALA A 16 -8.67 20.72 14.07
CA ALA A 16 -8.29 20.62 12.76
C ALA A 16 -7.52 19.37 12.39
N THR A 17 -7.21 18.54 13.29
CA THR A 17 -6.41 17.38 13.07
C THR A 17 -7.01 16.42 12.06
N VAL A 18 -8.33 16.27 12.02
CA VAL A 18 -8.95 15.36 11.07
C VAL A 18 -8.77 15.85 9.64
N ALA A 19 -8.91 17.13 9.43
CA ALA A 19 -8.70 17.69 8.10
C ALA A 19 -7.27 17.48 7.62
N GLN A 20 -6.31 17.61 8.53
CA GLN A 20 -4.92 17.38 8.17
C GLN A 20 -4.66 15.95 7.76
N ALA A 21 -5.29 14.99 8.43
CA ALA A 21 -5.13 13.60 8.05
C ALA A 21 -5.65 13.34 6.65
N ALA A 22 -6.75 13.97 6.28
CA ALA A 22 -7.29 13.83 4.94
C ALA A 22 -6.33 14.40 3.89
N GLU A 23 -5.63 15.46 4.23
CA GLU A 23 -4.69 16.08 3.30
C GLU A 23 -3.45 15.25 3.06
N LEU A 24 -3.20 14.26 3.90
CA LEU A 24 -2.05 13.39 3.77
C LEU A 24 -2.35 12.14 2.97
N GLN A 25 -3.42 12.16 2.20
CA GLN A 25 -3.75 11.01 1.37
C GLN A 25 -2.64 10.73 0.38
N SER A 26 -2.40 9.45 0.18
CA SER A 26 -1.39 9.01 -0.77
C SER A 26 -1.89 9.20 -2.20
N VAL A 27 -0.94 9.44 -3.11
CA VAL A 27 -1.22 9.52 -4.54
C VAL A 27 -1.78 8.20 -5.04
N VAL A 28 -1.31 7.10 -4.46
CA VAL A 28 -1.77 5.75 -4.75
C VAL A 28 -2.57 5.29 -3.55
N THR A 29 -3.72 4.68 -3.79
CA THR A 29 -4.69 4.40 -2.74
C THR A 29 -4.85 2.90 -2.50
N GLN A 30 -4.83 2.51 -1.22
CA GLN A 30 -5.09 1.15 -0.77
C GLN A 30 -6.22 1.15 0.25
N PRO A 31 -6.98 0.05 0.38
CA PRO A 31 -7.91 -0.06 1.50
C PRO A 31 -7.14 -0.07 2.82
N PRO A 32 -7.66 0.58 3.87
CA PRO A 32 -6.91 0.66 5.13
C PRO A 32 -6.77 -0.68 5.83
N SER A 33 -7.70 -1.61 5.64
CA SER A 33 -7.62 -2.91 6.30
C SER A 33 -8.38 -3.97 5.52
N VAL A 34 -7.94 -5.21 5.65
CA VAL A 34 -8.64 -6.40 5.16
C VAL A 34 -8.48 -7.48 6.21
N SER A 35 -9.41 -8.43 6.23
CA SER A 35 -9.31 -9.55 7.14
C SER A 35 -9.86 -10.82 6.49
N ALA A 36 -9.32 -11.96 6.90
CA ALA A 36 -9.79 -13.25 6.41
C ALA A 36 -9.31 -14.34 7.38
N ALA A 37 -9.89 -15.52 7.27
CA ALA A 37 -9.53 -16.64 8.12
C ALA A 37 -8.35 -17.42 7.53
N PRO A 38 -7.62 -18.18 8.36
CA PRO A 38 -6.56 -19.05 7.84
C PRO A 38 -7.08 -19.97 6.75
N GLY A 39 -6.25 -20.19 5.74
CA GLY A 39 -6.59 -21.04 4.60
C GLY A 39 -7.33 -20.32 3.49
N GLN A 40 -7.85 -19.15 3.73
CA GLN A 40 -8.59 -18.39 2.73
C GLN A 40 -7.64 -17.57 1.85
N ARG A 41 -8.21 -16.94 0.84
CA ARG A 41 -7.51 -16.02 -0.07
C ARG A 41 -7.91 -14.61 0.28
N VAL A 42 -6.94 -13.69 0.20
CA VAL A 42 -7.21 -12.28 0.35
C VAL A 42 -6.57 -11.53 -0.81
N THR A 43 -7.21 -10.46 -1.26
CA THR A 43 -6.71 -9.60 -2.32
C THR A 43 -6.62 -8.19 -1.79
N ILE A 44 -5.46 -7.57 -1.97
CA ILE A 44 -5.21 -6.18 -1.56
C ILE A 44 -5.05 -5.36 -2.84
N SER A 45 -5.89 -4.37 -3.02
CA SER A 45 -5.86 -3.53 -4.21
C SER A 45 -5.03 -2.27 -4.00
N CYS A 46 -4.58 -1.71 -5.12
CA CYS A 46 -3.79 -0.49 -5.14
C CYS A 46 -4.21 0.27 -6.38
N SER A 47 -4.80 1.45 -6.19
CA SER A 47 -5.33 2.26 -7.29
C SER A 47 -4.53 3.53 -7.46
N GLY A 48 -4.21 3.86 -8.70
CA GLY A 48 -3.46 5.05 -8.99
C GLY A 48 -3.93 5.72 -10.28
N GLY A 49 -2.97 6.28 -11.00
CA GLY A 49 -3.25 6.97 -12.25
C GLY A 49 -2.26 6.60 -13.34
N SER A 50 -2.39 7.25 -14.48
CA SER A 50 -1.58 6.92 -15.64
C SER A 50 -0.10 7.24 -15.44
N SER A 51 0.24 8.23 -14.62
CA SER A 51 1.63 8.60 -14.42
C SER A 51 2.37 7.68 -13.44
N ASN A 52 1.66 6.88 -12.70
CA ASN A 52 2.28 5.92 -11.77
C ASN A 52 1.93 4.48 -12.17
N ILE A 53 0.87 3.91 -11.65
CA ILE A 53 0.57 2.50 -11.90
C ILE A 53 0.35 2.23 -13.39
N GLY A 54 -0.30 3.16 -14.11
CA GLY A 54 -0.64 2.94 -15.50
C GLY A 54 0.55 2.72 -16.42
N ASN A 55 1.71 3.31 -16.11
CA ASN A 55 2.86 3.27 -16.99
C ASN A 55 4.14 2.76 -16.34
N ASN A 56 4.09 2.33 -15.09
CA ASN A 56 5.29 1.95 -14.37
C ASN A 56 5.08 0.62 -13.66
N TYR A 57 6.18 -0.03 -13.31
CA TYR A 57 6.15 -1.29 -12.58
C TYR A 57 5.76 -1.08 -11.14
N VAL A 58 4.98 -2.02 -10.61
CA VAL A 58 4.49 -1.98 -9.23
C VAL A 58 5.26 -2.99 -8.39
N SER A 59 5.60 -2.58 -7.17
CA SER A 59 6.20 -3.43 -6.17
C SER A 59 5.30 -3.52 -4.96
N TRP A 60 5.42 -4.62 -4.21
CA TRP A 60 4.68 -4.85 -2.98
C TRP A 60 5.64 -5.18 -1.86
N PHE A 61 5.34 -4.65 -0.67
CA PHE A 61 6.18 -4.82 0.51
C PHE A 61 5.33 -5.32 1.67
N GLN A 62 5.93 -6.15 2.51
CA GLN A 62 5.31 -6.63 3.73
C GLN A 62 6.08 -6.09 4.91
N GLN A 63 5.38 -5.53 5.89
CA GLN A 63 6.01 -5.06 7.12
C GLN A 63 5.37 -5.76 8.31
N LEU A 64 6.10 -6.68 8.90
CA LEU A 64 5.71 -7.33 10.15
C LEU A 64 5.91 -6.37 11.30
N PRO A 65 5.23 -6.57 12.43
CA PRO A 65 5.37 -5.65 13.56
C PRO A 65 6.82 -5.47 13.98
N ARG A 66 7.21 -4.22 14.15
CA ARG A 66 8.54 -3.83 14.64
C ARG A 66 9.68 -4.33 13.77
N THR A 67 9.44 -4.50 12.49
CA THR A 67 10.51 -4.88 11.55
C THR A 67 10.51 -3.93 10.36
N ALA A 68 11.60 -3.97 9.60
CA ALA A 68 11.70 -3.24 8.36
C ALA A 68 10.82 -3.91 7.30
N PRO A 69 10.32 -3.14 6.31
CA PRO A 69 9.58 -3.73 5.21
C PRO A 69 10.43 -4.69 4.40
N LYS A 70 9.80 -5.72 3.88
CA LYS A 70 10.42 -6.74 3.05
C LYS A 70 9.77 -6.75 1.68
N LEU A 71 10.57 -6.82 0.63
CA LEU A 71 10.06 -6.89 -0.74
C LEU A 71 9.41 -8.23 -1.00
N LEU A 72 8.15 -8.21 -1.41
CA LEU A 72 7.39 -9.41 -1.76
C LEU A 72 7.31 -9.62 -3.27
N ILE A 73 7.03 -8.54 -4.00
CA ILE A 73 6.78 -8.58 -5.45
C ILE A 73 7.48 -7.38 -6.06
N TYR A 74 8.08 -7.57 -7.23
CA TYR A 74 8.64 -6.49 -8.04
C TYR A 74 8.25 -6.71 -9.50
N ASP A 75 8.38 -5.67 -10.31
CA ASP A 75 8.02 -5.71 -11.74
C ASP A 75 6.62 -6.29 -11.95
N ASN A 76 5.66 -5.85 -11.13
CA ASN A 76 4.25 -6.21 -11.14
C ASN A 76 3.95 -7.61 -10.59
N ASN A 77 4.75 -8.62 -10.93
CA ASN A 77 4.36 -10.02 -10.67
C ASN A 77 5.53 -10.95 -10.38
N LYS A 78 6.72 -10.44 -10.13
CA LYS A 78 7.88 -11.28 -9.88
C LYS A 78 8.18 -11.38 -8.40
N ARG A 79 8.55 -12.56 -7.96
CA ARG A 79 8.90 -12.81 -6.56
C ARG A 79 10.40 -12.90 -6.40
N PRO A 80 10.98 -12.18 -5.41
CA PRO A 80 12.37 -12.43 -5.04
C PRO A 80 12.56 -13.84 -4.51
N SER A 81 13.79 -14.32 -4.53
CA SER A 81 14.12 -15.62 -3.96
C SER A 81 13.68 -15.67 -2.49
N GLY A 82 13.04 -16.75 -2.11
CA GLY A 82 12.59 -16.94 -0.74
C GLY A 82 11.14 -16.55 -0.48
N ILE A 83 10.48 -15.90 -1.43
CA ILE A 83 9.07 -15.55 -1.30
C ILE A 83 8.23 -16.68 -1.87
N PRO A 84 7.34 -17.30 -1.07
CA PRO A 84 6.55 -18.44 -1.55
C PRO A 84 5.53 -18.02 -2.61
N ASP A 85 5.10 -18.98 -3.42
CA ASP A 85 4.19 -18.71 -4.52
C ASP A 85 2.76 -18.45 -4.08
N ARG A 86 2.48 -18.50 -2.77
CA ARG A 86 1.21 -18.06 -2.22
C ARG A 86 0.99 -16.55 -2.44
N PHE A 87 2.07 -15.81 -2.63
CA PHE A 87 2.02 -14.39 -2.93
C PHE A 87 2.14 -14.20 -4.43
N SER A 88 1.21 -13.44 -5.00
CA SER A 88 1.28 -13.12 -6.42
C SER A 88 0.78 -11.70 -6.65
N GLY A 89 1.26 -11.10 -7.72
CA GLY A 89 0.89 -9.74 -8.06
C GLY A 89 0.33 -9.66 -9.47
N SER A 90 -0.49 -8.66 -9.70
CA SER A 90 -1.05 -8.39 -11.03
C SER A 90 -1.26 -6.90 -11.19
N LYS A 91 -1.38 -6.48 -12.44
CA LYS A 91 -1.67 -5.10 -12.77
C LYS A 91 -2.59 -5.06 -13.97
N SER A 92 -3.56 -4.16 -13.93
CA SER A 92 -4.48 -3.94 -15.04
C SER A 92 -4.83 -2.46 -15.07
N GLY A 93 -4.49 -1.78 -16.16
CA GLY A 93 -4.74 -0.34 -16.28
C GLY A 93 -4.04 0.44 -15.19
N THR A 94 -4.79 1.17 -14.39
CA THR A 94 -4.25 2.00 -13.31
C THR A 94 -4.43 1.36 -11.94
N SER A 95 -4.69 0.05 -11.89
CA SER A 95 -4.85 -0.69 -10.65
C SER A 95 -3.91 -1.87 -10.59
N ALA A 96 -3.46 -2.19 -9.39
CA ALA A 96 -2.64 -3.36 -9.12
C ALA A 96 -3.25 -4.13 -7.97
N ALA A 97 -2.90 -5.40 -7.85
CA ALA A 97 -3.41 -6.24 -6.78
C ALA A 97 -2.35 -7.21 -6.29
N LEU A 98 -2.35 -7.42 -4.99
CA LEU A 98 -1.58 -8.47 -4.33
C LEU A 98 -2.56 -9.54 -3.87
N ASP A 99 -2.33 -10.77 -4.30
CA ASP A 99 -3.12 -11.93 -3.87
C ASP A 99 -2.30 -12.76 -2.91
N ILE A 100 -2.90 -13.15 -1.80
CA ILE A 100 -2.31 -14.06 -0.83
C ILE A 100 -3.27 -15.24 -0.69
N THR A 101 -2.81 -16.43 -1.06
CA THR A 101 -3.62 -17.64 -0.96
C THR A 101 -3.18 -18.47 0.23
N VAL A 102 -4.03 -19.39 0.67
CA VAL A 102 -3.76 -20.27 1.81
C VAL A 102 -3.23 -19.45 2.98
N LEU A 103 -4.03 -18.47 3.38
CA LEU A 103 -3.62 -17.48 4.38
C LEU A 103 -3.16 -18.15 5.66
N GLN A 104 -2.04 -17.66 6.22
CA GLN A 104 -1.46 -18.17 7.45
C GLN A 104 -1.42 -17.08 8.50
N THR A 105 -1.41 -17.47 9.77
CA THR A 105 -1.37 -16.48 10.85
C THR A 105 -0.15 -15.59 10.78
N GLY A 106 0.97 -16.12 10.30
CA GLY A 106 2.19 -15.32 10.13
C GLY A 106 2.12 -14.29 9.01
N ASP A 107 1.04 -14.28 8.21
CA ASP A 107 0.85 -13.28 7.17
C ASP A 107 0.26 -11.97 7.70
N GLU A 108 -0.15 -11.94 8.97
CA GLU A 108 -0.69 -10.73 9.58
C GLU A 108 0.39 -9.66 9.63
N ALA A 109 0.15 -8.55 8.90
CA ALA A 109 1.17 -7.54 8.68
C ALA A 109 0.54 -6.34 7.99
N ASP A 110 1.33 -5.30 7.78
CA ASP A 110 0.97 -4.20 6.90
C ASP A 110 1.57 -4.44 5.52
N TYR A 111 0.79 -4.15 4.48
CA TYR A 111 1.22 -4.36 3.10
C TYR A 111 1.13 -3.06 2.34
N TYR A 112 2.18 -2.74 1.58
CA TYR A 112 2.29 -1.48 0.85
C TYR A 112 2.57 -1.77 -0.61
N CYS A 113 1.89 -1.05 -1.51
CA CYS A 113 2.30 -1.00 -2.90
C CYS A 113 3.17 0.24 -3.11
N GLY A 114 4.06 0.15 -4.08
CA GLY A 114 4.92 1.25 -4.44
C GLY A 114 5.24 1.22 -5.91
N THR A 115 5.47 2.38 -6.50
CA THR A 115 5.77 2.50 -7.91
C THR A 115 6.44 3.85 -8.17
N TRP A 116 7.02 3.99 -9.35
CA TRP A 116 7.55 5.26 -9.82
C TRP A 116 6.41 6.11 -10.38
N ASP A 117 6.46 7.40 -10.10
CA ASP A 117 5.52 8.36 -10.70
C ASP A 117 6.30 9.26 -11.66
N SER A 118 5.99 9.16 -12.95
CA SER A 118 6.72 9.88 -14.00
C SER A 118 6.46 11.38 -13.94
N SER A 119 5.30 11.80 -13.45
CA SER A 119 4.95 13.20 -13.32
C SER A 119 5.68 13.84 -12.15
N LEU A 120 5.68 13.18 -11.01
CA LEU A 120 6.35 13.68 -9.80
C LEU A 120 7.85 13.41 -9.81
N ARG A 121 8.30 12.48 -10.66
CA ARG A 121 9.69 12.04 -10.72
C ARG A 121 10.18 11.55 -9.37
N ASN A 122 9.37 10.69 -8.77
CA ASN A 122 9.66 10.19 -7.43
C ASN A 122 8.91 8.88 -7.24
N TRP A 123 9.36 8.09 -6.27
CA TRP A 123 8.61 6.92 -5.85
C TRP A 123 7.40 7.37 -5.04
N VAL A 124 6.27 6.68 -5.27
CA VAL A 124 5.05 6.90 -4.51
C VAL A 124 4.60 5.58 -3.91
N PHE A 125 4.02 5.64 -2.73
CA PHE A 125 3.58 4.46 -2.00
C PHE A 125 2.11 4.62 -1.63
N GLY A 126 1.40 3.49 -1.58
CA GLY A 126 0.08 3.48 -0.97
C GLY A 126 0.17 3.72 0.53
N GLY A 127 -0.96 4.00 1.15
CA GLY A 127 -1.00 4.28 2.59
C GLY A 127 -0.87 3.05 3.46
N GLY A 128 -0.89 1.87 2.85
CA GLY A 128 -0.76 0.61 3.58
C GLY A 128 -2.10 -0.03 3.87
N THR A 129 -2.11 -1.34 3.88
CA THR A 129 -3.28 -2.15 4.23
C THR A 129 -2.90 -3.07 5.37
N LYS A 130 -3.61 -2.94 6.49
CA LYS A 130 -3.42 -3.88 7.60
C LYS A 130 -4.20 -5.15 7.32
N LEU A 131 -3.51 -6.27 7.26
CA LEU A 131 -4.14 -7.58 7.11
C LEU A 131 -4.24 -8.23 8.49
N THR A 132 -5.47 -8.54 8.87
CA THR A 132 -5.76 -9.26 10.11
C THR A 132 -6.18 -10.68 9.75
N VAL A 133 -5.53 -11.67 10.37
CA VAL A 133 -5.88 -13.06 10.18
C VAL A 133 -6.79 -13.44 11.36
N LEU A 134 -8.02 -13.79 11.03
CA LEU A 134 -9.04 -14.10 12.04
C LEU A 134 -8.69 -15.41 12.74
N GLY A 135 -8.80 -15.41 14.01
CA GLY A 135 -8.43 -16.57 14.77
C GLY A 135 -9.46 -17.03 15.75
#